data_bbbfddddb4a64797b313fbee714e70f8
#
_entry.id   bbbfddddb4a64797b313fbee714e70f8
#
_cell.length_a   1.000
_cell.length_b   1.000
_cell.length_c   1.000
_cell.angle_alpha   90.00
_cell.angle_beta   90.00
_cell.angle_gamma   90.00
#
_symmetry.space_group_name_H-M   'P 1'
#
loop_
_entity.id
_entity.type
_entity.pdbx_description
1 polymer ?
#
loop_
_entity_poly.entity_id
_entity_poly.type
_entity_poly.pdbx_seq_one_letter_code
_entity_poly.pdbx_strand_id
1 'polypeptide(L)'
;MSDKPRDGFIEVRFNIDQSQAFANIYPPGGKGEEITLEQCLSRLRAMGAMHGFRENAIKEAIALASTNKAPVMDIVVAQGELVRNGEDAQVRYIIPKELVVKPLPKFENGQVDWFTLDPQKMVKAGVEVAAVVPATLGAHGKTITWPIQMVHAEPGRTARLFAGQGVRASQDGLHLFAIRDGYLYQQGEQMIVVSLHCHAERLCNADMTIPEGVVLLEGAETTKLKSGGLLAIDGKSMYSQFRAQEDVIIRRAENCQIIAAGNVYVLESLVNCTVITPQHIYSTEGAVIQGGRISATEGVEVWSLGSESGETTEVAVGMEHFFQLRAEEIEKEIQTTESNSERIRQAIKPFQTVAAQSTLTEERLHLLHRLQAEEHSQKLHVNALRNERRQMQFFAKQKASGTITVRDTLYSGVLVHFGETHSFIAKPLHGVKLRSEPHGAYHTELLAA
;
A
#
# COMPACT_ATOMS: atom_id res chain seq x y z
N MET A 1 3.94 63.24 -49.94
CA MET A 1 5.01 63.01 -48.95
C MET A 1 6.20 62.46 -49.73
N SER A 2 7.33 63.13 -49.79
CA SER A 2 8.48 62.70 -50.59
C SER A 2 9.06 61.43 -50.00
N ASP A 3 8.96 60.38 -50.76
CA ASP A 3 9.50 59.04 -50.40
C ASP A 3 11.02 59.15 -50.49
N LYS A 4 11.64 59.42 -49.29
CA LYS A 4 13.10 59.41 -49.23
C LYS A 4 13.61 58.00 -49.56
N PRO A 5 14.59 57.83 -50.45
CA PRO A 5 15.18 56.54 -50.73
C PRO A 5 15.71 55.94 -49.43
N ARG A 6 15.25 54.70 -49.13
CA ARG A 6 15.70 53.91 -47.99
C ARG A 6 16.07 52.55 -48.50
N ASP A 7 17.30 52.14 -48.29
CA ASP A 7 17.75 50.78 -48.64
C ASP A 7 17.13 49.72 -47.81
N GLY A 8 17.00 48.53 -48.33
CA GLY A 8 16.59 47.33 -47.60
C GLY A 8 17.59 47.03 -46.48
N PHE A 9 17.09 46.54 -45.37
CA PHE A 9 17.93 46.24 -44.24
C PHE A 9 17.44 45.00 -43.49
N ILE A 10 18.31 44.44 -42.63
CA ILE A 10 18.07 43.29 -41.79
C ILE A 10 18.21 43.67 -40.31
N GLU A 11 17.26 43.25 -39.48
CA GLU A 11 17.37 43.23 -38.04
C GLU A 11 17.58 41.79 -37.57
N VAL A 12 18.56 41.55 -36.71
CA VAL A 12 18.91 40.22 -36.23
C VAL A 12 18.73 40.17 -34.70
N ARG A 13 18.13 39.09 -34.23
CA ARG A 13 18.05 38.76 -32.80
C ARG A 13 18.44 37.32 -32.56
N PHE A 14 18.95 36.99 -31.38
CA PHE A 14 19.26 35.63 -30.97
C PHE A 14 18.19 35.12 -29.97
N ASN A 15 18.02 33.84 -29.93
CA ASN A 15 17.32 33.22 -28.80
C ASN A 15 18.20 33.28 -27.53
N ILE A 16 17.61 32.92 -26.37
CA ILE A 16 18.23 33.08 -25.07
C ILE A 16 19.55 32.30 -24.96
N ASP A 17 19.59 31.09 -25.51
CA ASP A 17 20.75 30.18 -25.48
C ASP A 17 21.71 30.37 -26.66
N GLN A 18 21.47 31.36 -27.50
CA GLN A 18 22.29 31.68 -28.68
C GLN A 18 22.52 30.53 -29.66
N SER A 19 21.61 29.55 -29.66
CA SER A 19 21.63 28.42 -30.60
C SER A 19 20.95 28.75 -31.93
N GLN A 20 20.16 29.82 -31.98
CA GLN A 20 19.44 30.28 -33.19
C GLN A 20 19.52 31.80 -33.33
N ALA A 21 19.60 32.26 -34.58
CA ALA A 21 19.39 33.64 -34.93
C ALA A 21 18.15 33.81 -35.80
N PHE A 22 17.33 34.77 -35.43
CA PHE A 22 16.14 35.19 -36.16
C PHE A 22 16.39 36.54 -36.81
N ALA A 23 15.79 36.74 -37.96
CA ALA A 23 15.90 38.02 -38.62
C ALA A 23 14.54 38.51 -39.13
N ASN A 24 14.42 39.84 -39.17
CA ASN A 24 13.39 40.54 -39.90
C ASN A 24 14.05 41.23 -41.09
N ILE A 25 13.56 40.96 -42.30
CA ILE A 25 14.10 41.52 -43.55
C ILE A 25 13.09 42.55 -44.08
N TYR A 26 13.55 43.76 -44.22
CA TYR A 26 12.76 44.88 -44.67
C TYR A 26 13.09 45.23 -46.11
N PRO A 27 12.09 45.38 -46.99
CA PRO A 27 12.31 45.76 -48.40
C PRO A 27 12.76 47.22 -48.48
N PRO A 28 13.38 47.60 -49.62
CA PRO A 28 13.75 49.00 -49.86
C PRO A 28 12.51 49.87 -50.03
N GLY A 29 12.68 51.16 -49.63
CA GLY A 29 11.63 52.17 -49.83
C GLY A 29 12.01 53.17 -50.94
N GLY A 30 11.06 53.54 -51.81
CA GLY A 30 11.27 54.47 -52.90
C GLY A 30 12.29 53.97 -53.92
N LYS A 31 13.41 54.67 -54.10
CA LYS A 31 14.53 54.32 -55.01
C LYS A 31 15.73 53.69 -54.29
N GLY A 32 15.51 53.10 -53.07
CA GLY A 32 16.57 52.42 -52.34
C GLY A 32 16.99 51.10 -52.99
N GLU A 33 18.17 50.59 -52.66
CA GLU A 33 18.72 49.32 -53.16
C GLU A 33 18.23 48.15 -52.30
N GLU A 34 18.05 46.96 -52.99
CA GLU A 34 17.71 45.74 -52.29
C GLU A 34 18.88 45.21 -51.43
N ILE A 35 18.59 44.66 -50.28
CA ILE A 35 19.58 44.03 -49.43
C ILE A 35 20.07 42.73 -50.12
N THR A 36 21.40 42.52 -50.10
CA THR A 36 22.00 41.31 -50.65
C THR A 36 22.23 40.23 -49.59
N LEU A 37 22.39 38.98 -50.03
CA LEU A 37 22.73 37.87 -49.16
C LEU A 37 24.05 38.18 -48.39
N GLU A 38 25.03 38.74 -49.09
CA GLU A 38 26.34 39.05 -48.46
C GLU A 38 26.21 40.10 -47.34
N GLN A 39 25.37 41.10 -47.54
CA GLN A 39 25.08 42.11 -46.52
C GLN A 39 24.38 41.47 -45.32
N CYS A 40 23.43 40.55 -45.56
CA CYS A 40 22.76 39.79 -44.49
C CYS A 40 23.76 38.94 -43.68
N LEU A 41 24.61 38.16 -44.38
CA LEU A 41 25.65 37.35 -43.74
C LEU A 41 26.69 38.20 -42.99
N SER A 42 27.08 39.32 -43.55
CA SER A 42 27.99 40.29 -42.93
C SER A 42 27.37 40.85 -41.62
N ARG A 43 26.09 41.19 -41.65
CA ARG A 43 25.35 41.64 -40.47
C ARG A 43 25.24 40.57 -39.41
N LEU A 44 24.96 39.31 -39.78
CA LEU A 44 24.95 38.19 -38.87
C LEU A 44 26.29 37.97 -38.18
N ARG A 45 27.40 38.01 -38.95
CA ARG A 45 28.76 37.91 -38.41
C ARG A 45 29.09 39.06 -37.48
N ALA A 46 28.72 40.28 -37.84
CA ALA A 46 28.93 41.48 -37.02
C ALA A 46 28.16 41.40 -35.69
N MET A 47 27.01 40.69 -35.65
CA MET A 47 26.23 40.41 -34.45
C MET A 47 26.79 39.23 -33.63
N GLY A 48 27.79 38.50 -34.15
CA GLY A 48 28.46 37.40 -33.45
C GLY A 48 28.08 35.98 -33.91
N ALA A 49 27.21 35.82 -34.91
CA ALA A 49 26.92 34.48 -35.47
C ALA A 49 28.11 34.06 -36.38
N MET A 50 28.66 32.86 -36.11
CA MET A 50 29.86 32.37 -36.80
C MET A 50 29.63 31.18 -37.72
N HIS A 51 28.53 30.43 -37.50
CA HIS A 51 28.21 29.26 -38.31
C HIS A 51 26.70 28.96 -38.29
N GLY A 52 26.31 27.92 -39.02
CA GLY A 52 24.91 27.46 -39.08
C GLY A 52 24.01 28.34 -39.97
N PHE A 53 24.57 29.17 -40.87
CA PHE A 53 23.81 30.07 -41.72
C PHE A 53 22.86 29.31 -42.65
N ARG A 54 21.61 29.75 -42.67
CA ARG A 54 20.55 29.22 -43.54
C ARG A 54 20.40 30.10 -44.81
N GLU A 55 21.40 30.04 -45.69
CA GLU A 55 21.48 30.92 -46.83
C GLU A 55 20.23 30.85 -47.75
N ASN A 56 19.67 29.64 -47.95
CA ASN A 56 18.44 29.50 -48.76
C ASN A 56 17.26 30.23 -48.11
N ALA A 57 17.10 30.11 -46.79
CA ALA A 57 16.00 30.80 -46.10
C ALA A 57 16.17 32.31 -46.18
N ILE A 58 17.43 32.82 -46.11
CA ILE A 58 17.71 34.24 -46.26
C ILE A 58 17.40 34.71 -47.68
N LYS A 59 17.79 33.95 -48.74
CA LYS A 59 17.50 34.28 -50.15
C LYS A 59 16.01 34.30 -50.42
N GLU A 60 15.28 33.32 -49.97
CA GLU A 60 13.81 33.24 -50.11
C GLU A 60 13.12 34.42 -49.43
N ALA A 61 13.59 34.78 -48.23
CA ALA A 61 13.05 35.90 -47.49
C ALA A 61 13.31 37.25 -48.14
N ILE A 62 14.51 37.47 -48.71
CA ILE A 62 14.83 38.66 -49.48
C ILE A 62 13.89 38.76 -50.71
N ALA A 63 13.74 37.67 -51.45
CA ALA A 63 12.86 37.64 -52.61
C ALA A 63 11.39 37.90 -52.26
N LEU A 64 10.90 37.30 -51.17
CA LEU A 64 9.55 37.55 -50.66
C LEU A 64 9.34 39.00 -50.19
N ALA A 65 10.32 39.59 -49.51
CA ALA A 65 10.24 40.97 -49.07
C ALA A 65 10.18 41.94 -50.22
N SER A 66 11.00 41.72 -51.27
CA SER A 66 11.01 42.51 -52.48
C SER A 66 9.75 42.36 -53.32
N THR A 67 9.24 41.15 -53.48
CA THR A 67 8.02 40.85 -54.24
C THR A 67 6.77 41.43 -53.56
N ASN A 68 6.63 41.24 -52.28
CA ASN A 68 5.43 41.66 -51.53
C ASN A 68 5.50 43.15 -51.07
N LYS A 69 6.65 43.79 -51.21
CA LYS A 69 6.94 45.15 -50.70
C LYS A 69 6.56 45.28 -49.22
N ALA A 70 6.75 44.20 -48.47
CA ALA A 70 6.41 44.11 -47.06
C ALA A 70 7.54 43.37 -46.29
N PRO A 71 7.80 43.73 -45.01
CA PRO A 71 8.82 43.06 -44.24
C PRO A 71 8.44 41.56 -44.00
N VAL A 72 9.48 40.71 -44.07
CA VAL A 72 9.35 39.28 -43.71
C VAL A 72 9.97 39.13 -42.31
N MET A 73 9.16 38.65 -41.39
CA MET A 73 9.46 38.68 -39.96
C MET A 73 9.82 37.28 -39.44
N ASP A 74 10.63 37.25 -38.39
CA ASP A 74 10.90 36.07 -37.59
C ASP A 74 11.46 34.84 -38.34
N ILE A 75 12.35 35.07 -39.31
CA ILE A 75 12.94 34.03 -40.10
C ILE A 75 14.17 33.46 -39.36
N VAL A 76 14.28 32.15 -39.27
CA VAL A 76 15.49 31.49 -38.76
C VAL A 76 16.60 31.59 -39.79
N VAL A 77 17.56 32.48 -39.58
CA VAL A 77 18.66 32.80 -40.51
C VAL A 77 19.98 32.08 -40.17
N ALA A 78 20.12 31.64 -38.93
CA ALA A 78 21.21 30.76 -38.53
C ALA A 78 20.72 29.81 -37.43
N GLN A 79 21.22 28.60 -37.43
CA GLN A 79 20.85 27.55 -36.46
C GLN A 79 22.04 26.65 -36.17
N GLY A 80 22.37 26.51 -34.89
CA GLY A 80 23.34 25.56 -34.37
C GLY A 80 22.71 24.20 -34.05
N GLU A 81 23.38 23.47 -33.22
CA GLU A 81 22.82 22.23 -32.66
C GLU A 81 21.84 22.60 -31.53
N LEU A 82 20.56 22.29 -31.73
CA LEU A 82 19.54 22.57 -30.72
C LEU A 82 19.66 21.61 -29.57
N VAL A 83 19.58 22.13 -28.34
CA VAL A 83 19.46 21.30 -27.14
C VAL A 83 18.16 20.51 -27.16
N ARG A 84 18.24 19.25 -26.77
CA ARG A 84 17.06 18.40 -26.50
C ARG A 84 17.15 17.85 -25.11
N ASN A 85 16.29 18.31 -24.24
CA ASN A 85 16.22 17.79 -22.88
C ASN A 85 15.87 16.30 -22.87
N GLY A 86 16.29 15.61 -21.82
CA GLY A 86 15.97 14.22 -21.62
C GLY A 86 14.50 14.03 -21.29
N GLU A 87 13.99 12.85 -21.59
CA GLU A 87 12.64 12.43 -21.20
C GLU A 87 12.67 11.85 -19.79
N ASP A 88 11.65 12.16 -18.99
CA ASP A 88 11.49 11.62 -17.66
C ASP A 88 11.24 10.10 -17.71
N ALA A 89 11.71 9.39 -16.68
CA ALA A 89 11.42 7.97 -16.52
C ALA A 89 9.92 7.74 -16.35
N GLN A 90 9.43 6.66 -16.94
CA GLN A 90 8.02 6.29 -16.89
C GLN A 90 7.85 4.95 -16.20
N VAL A 91 6.91 4.88 -15.24
CA VAL A 91 6.49 3.61 -14.67
C VAL A 91 5.45 2.97 -15.59
N ARG A 92 5.75 1.80 -16.09
CA ARG A 92 4.88 1.01 -16.94
C ARG A 92 4.35 -0.19 -16.15
N TYR A 93 3.06 -0.23 -15.89
CA TYR A 93 2.40 -1.40 -15.34
C TYR A 93 2.11 -2.41 -16.46
N ILE A 94 2.60 -3.65 -16.27
CA ILE A 94 2.52 -4.71 -17.32
C ILE A 94 1.22 -5.49 -17.20
N ILE A 95 0.59 -5.43 -16.02
CA ILE A 95 -0.69 -6.06 -15.76
C ILE A 95 -1.84 -5.21 -16.33
N PRO A 96 -2.96 -5.81 -16.74
CA PRO A 96 -4.12 -5.06 -17.20
C PRO A 96 -4.46 -3.92 -16.22
N LYS A 97 -4.59 -2.71 -16.74
CA LYS A 97 -4.88 -1.48 -15.94
C LYS A 97 -6.05 -1.66 -14.98
N GLU A 98 -6.95 -2.56 -15.30
CA GLU A 98 -8.13 -2.92 -14.51
C GLU A 98 -7.79 -3.57 -13.16
N LEU A 99 -6.62 -4.23 -13.05
CA LEU A 99 -6.17 -4.87 -11.82
C LEU A 99 -5.30 -3.96 -10.94
N VAL A 100 -4.64 -2.97 -11.53
CA VAL A 100 -3.61 -2.17 -10.83
C VAL A 100 -4.12 -0.81 -10.38
N VAL A 101 -5.06 -0.21 -11.08
CA VAL A 101 -5.37 1.22 -10.96
C VAL A 101 -6.68 1.51 -10.25
N LYS A 102 -7.57 0.54 -10.11
CA LYS A 102 -8.80 0.73 -9.35
C LYS A 102 -8.50 0.59 -7.86
N PRO A 103 -8.84 1.58 -7.04
CA PRO A 103 -8.81 1.39 -5.60
C PRO A 103 -9.65 0.15 -5.27
N LEU A 104 -9.16 -0.69 -4.35
CA LEU A 104 -9.92 -1.83 -3.88
C LEU A 104 -11.29 -1.34 -3.36
N PRO A 105 -12.38 -2.09 -3.62
CA PRO A 105 -13.68 -1.77 -3.06
C PRO A 105 -13.59 -1.64 -1.55
N LYS A 106 -14.25 -0.63 -0.99
CA LYS A 106 -14.21 -0.37 0.45
C LYS A 106 -15.62 -0.37 1.03
N PHE A 107 -15.73 -0.88 2.26
CA PHE A 107 -16.89 -0.64 3.10
C PHE A 107 -16.95 0.84 3.54
N GLU A 108 -18.07 1.28 4.07
CA GLU A 108 -18.23 2.65 4.58
C GLU A 108 -17.19 3.03 5.65
N ASN A 109 -16.75 2.06 6.44
CA ASN A 109 -15.70 2.20 7.45
C ASN A 109 -14.26 2.23 6.88
N GLY A 110 -14.09 2.22 5.55
CA GLY A 110 -12.79 2.26 4.87
C GLY A 110 -12.08 0.91 4.74
N GLN A 111 -12.65 -0.18 5.26
CA GLN A 111 -12.12 -1.53 5.11
C GLN A 111 -12.33 -2.05 3.68
N VAL A 112 -11.44 -2.94 3.22
CA VAL A 112 -11.55 -3.53 1.88
C VAL A 112 -12.69 -4.56 1.85
N ASP A 113 -13.53 -4.46 0.83
CA ASP A 113 -14.56 -5.47 0.55
C ASP A 113 -13.99 -6.63 -0.28
N TRP A 114 -13.43 -7.62 0.41
CA TRP A 114 -12.84 -8.79 -0.21
C TRP A 114 -13.86 -9.70 -0.91
N PHE A 115 -15.15 -9.60 -0.57
CA PHE A 115 -16.20 -10.45 -1.15
C PHE A 115 -16.56 -10.07 -2.59
N THR A 116 -16.26 -8.83 -2.99
CA THR A 116 -16.54 -8.34 -4.35
C THR A 116 -15.38 -8.58 -5.32
N LEU A 117 -14.25 -9.12 -4.84
CA LEU A 117 -13.10 -9.41 -5.69
C LEU A 117 -13.29 -10.72 -6.45
N ASP A 118 -12.90 -10.71 -7.73
CA ASP A 118 -12.95 -11.88 -8.59
C ASP A 118 -11.65 -12.70 -8.48
N PRO A 119 -11.66 -13.91 -7.89
CA PRO A 119 -10.46 -14.73 -7.73
C PRO A 119 -9.75 -15.07 -9.05
N GLN A 120 -10.45 -15.01 -10.19
CA GLN A 120 -9.86 -15.27 -11.50
C GLN A 120 -8.91 -14.15 -11.97
N LYS A 121 -8.99 -12.97 -11.34
CA LYS A 121 -8.15 -11.81 -11.66
C LYS A 121 -6.84 -11.74 -10.86
N MET A 122 -6.43 -12.84 -10.24
CA MET A 122 -5.17 -12.89 -9.50
C MET A 122 -3.97 -12.98 -10.44
N VAL A 123 -2.87 -12.33 -10.03
CA VAL A 123 -1.56 -12.52 -10.68
C VAL A 123 -0.92 -13.81 -10.21
N LYS A 124 -0.12 -14.42 -11.07
CA LYS A 124 0.64 -15.64 -10.75
C LYS A 124 2.06 -15.29 -10.31
N ALA A 125 2.64 -16.15 -9.47
CA ALA A 125 4.04 -16.04 -9.08
C ALA A 125 4.96 -16.04 -10.31
N GLY A 126 5.97 -15.18 -10.31
CA GLY A 126 6.91 -15.00 -11.41
C GLY A 126 6.47 -14.02 -12.49
N VAL A 127 5.21 -13.56 -12.47
CA VAL A 127 4.74 -12.56 -13.44
C VAL A 127 5.34 -11.20 -13.13
N GLU A 128 5.81 -10.53 -14.18
CA GLU A 128 6.25 -9.13 -14.09
C GLU A 128 5.03 -8.22 -13.91
N VAL A 129 5.07 -7.40 -12.87
CA VAL A 129 3.92 -6.55 -12.50
C VAL A 129 4.12 -5.08 -12.86
N ALA A 130 5.36 -4.61 -12.88
CA ALA A 130 5.70 -3.26 -13.27
C ALA A 130 7.14 -3.15 -13.77
N ALA A 131 7.39 -2.19 -14.66
CA ALA A 131 8.72 -1.84 -15.14
C ALA A 131 8.92 -0.32 -15.17
N VAL A 132 10.17 0.12 -15.06
CA VAL A 132 10.58 1.50 -15.29
C VAL A 132 11.23 1.60 -16.66
N VAL A 133 10.72 2.46 -17.52
CA VAL A 133 11.45 2.95 -18.68
C VAL A 133 12.40 4.03 -18.17
N PRO A 134 13.73 3.85 -18.28
CA PRO A 134 14.69 4.78 -17.73
C PRO A 134 14.57 6.18 -18.36
N ALA A 135 14.88 7.20 -17.56
CA ALA A 135 15.03 8.56 -18.08
C ALA A 135 16.19 8.64 -19.08
N THR A 136 16.08 9.54 -20.06
CA THR A 136 17.15 9.80 -21.01
C THR A 136 17.99 11.01 -20.60
N LEU A 137 19.25 11.04 -21.00
CA LEU A 137 20.15 12.15 -20.69
C LEU A 137 19.88 13.40 -21.54
N GLY A 138 19.14 13.22 -22.64
CA GLY A 138 18.98 14.25 -23.66
C GLY A 138 20.22 14.43 -24.54
N ALA A 139 20.22 15.44 -25.38
CA ALA A 139 21.34 15.82 -26.26
C ALA A 139 21.73 17.28 -26.05
N HIS A 140 22.98 17.49 -25.78
CA HIS A 140 23.51 18.86 -25.68
C HIS A 140 23.45 19.59 -27.00
N GLY A 141 23.18 20.88 -26.94
CA GLY A 141 23.25 21.81 -28.07
C GLY A 141 24.56 22.52 -28.17
N LYS A 142 24.73 23.34 -29.23
CA LYS A 142 25.85 24.25 -29.39
C LYS A 142 25.38 25.64 -29.84
N THR A 143 25.96 26.67 -29.29
CA THR A 143 25.70 28.04 -29.71
C THR A 143 26.24 28.31 -31.11
N ILE A 144 25.64 29.25 -31.83
CA ILE A 144 26.14 29.74 -33.14
C ILE A 144 27.12 30.90 -33.03
N THR A 145 27.32 31.43 -31.81
CA THR A 145 28.16 32.59 -31.51
C THR A 145 29.58 32.16 -31.11
N TRP A 146 30.54 33.06 -31.21
CA TRP A 146 31.90 32.84 -30.74
C TRP A 146 32.11 33.42 -29.32
N PRO A 147 32.76 32.70 -28.37
CA PRO A 147 33.22 31.31 -28.52
C PRO A 147 32.03 30.32 -28.55
N ILE A 148 32.18 29.25 -29.33
CA ILE A 148 31.16 28.18 -29.39
C ILE A 148 31.06 27.55 -28.01
N GLN A 149 29.89 27.60 -27.41
CA GLN A 149 29.62 27.04 -26.10
C GLN A 149 28.65 25.86 -26.23
N MET A 150 28.84 24.89 -25.35
CA MET A 150 27.88 23.77 -25.22
C MET A 150 26.68 24.26 -24.41
N VAL A 151 25.49 24.08 -24.95
CA VAL A 151 24.23 24.28 -24.24
C VAL A 151 23.84 22.95 -23.63
N HIS A 152 23.87 22.89 -22.32
CA HIS A 152 23.62 21.63 -21.59
C HIS A 152 22.12 21.24 -21.66
N ALA A 153 21.88 20.00 -22.02
CA ALA A 153 20.55 19.40 -21.87
C ALA A 153 20.30 19.07 -20.40
N GLU A 154 19.09 19.28 -19.96
CA GLU A 154 18.64 18.81 -18.66
C GLU A 154 18.29 17.31 -18.78
N PRO A 155 18.86 16.44 -17.94
CA PRO A 155 18.50 15.03 -17.94
C PRO A 155 17.06 14.85 -17.42
N GLY A 156 16.36 13.85 -17.92
CA GLY A 156 15.06 13.47 -17.41
C GLY A 156 15.13 12.99 -15.96
N ARG A 157 14.05 13.15 -15.24
CA ARG A 157 13.92 12.74 -13.83
C ARG A 157 13.84 11.22 -13.73
N THR A 158 14.53 10.65 -12.75
CA THR A 158 14.48 9.21 -12.48
C THR A 158 13.19 8.86 -11.73
N ALA A 159 12.57 7.73 -12.05
CA ALA A 159 11.50 7.11 -11.27
C ALA A 159 12.05 5.89 -10.54
N ARG A 160 11.45 5.55 -9.42
CA ARG A 160 11.77 4.34 -8.64
C ARG A 160 10.53 3.51 -8.42
N LEU A 161 10.70 2.20 -8.44
CA LEU A 161 9.69 1.23 -8.04
C LEU A 161 10.01 0.72 -6.64
N PHE A 162 8.97 0.62 -5.80
CA PHE A 162 9.09 0.09 -4.46
C PHE A 162 8.35 -1.24 -4.38
N ALA A 163 9.10 -2.30 -4.08
CA ALA A 163 8.54 -3.61 -3.81
C ALA A 163 7.94 -3.64 -2.40
N GLY A 164 6.68 -3.97 -2.28
CA GLY A 164 6.00 -4.27 -1.04
C GLY A 164 5.91 -5.78 -0.78
N GLN A 165 5.03 -6.16 0.12
CA GLN A 165 4.82 -7.57 0.46
C GLN A 165 4.38 -8.39 -0.76
N GLY A 166 4.95 -9.56 -0.96
CA GLY A 166 4.60 -10.43 -2.09
C GLY A 166 5.16 -10.00 -3.44
N VAL A 167 6.04 -8.99 -3.48
CA VAL A 167 6.69 -8.48 -4.69
C VAL A 167 8.19 -8.41 -4.47
N ARG A 168 8.98 -8.67 -5.51
CA ARG A 168 10.44 -8.45 -5.50
C ARG A 168 10.87 -7.57 -6.65
N ALA A 169 11.87 -6.74 -6.42
CA ALA A 169 12.55 -6.00 -7.47
C ALA A 169 13.61 -6.88 -8.16
N SER A 170 13.87 -6.62 -9.44
CA SER A 170 15.03 -7.13 -10.17
C SER A 170 16.34 -6.55 -9.62
N GLN A 171 17.47 -7.12 -9.99
CA GLN A 171 18.79 -6.65 -9.54
C GLN A 171 19.11 -5.22 -10.01
N ASP A 172 18.63 -4.84 -11.19
CA ASP A 172 18.76 -3.48 -11.76
C ASP A 172 17.76 -2.48 -11.18
N GLY A 173 16.77 -2.94 -10.40
CA GLY A 173 15.74 -2.10 -9.80
C GLY A 173 14.70 -1.56 -10.79
N LEU A 174 14.73 -2.03 -12.05
CA LEU A 174 13.85 -1.53 -13.11
C LEU A 174 12.58 -2.34 -13.26
N HIS A 175 12.50 -3.53 -12.69
CA HIS A 175 11.38 -4.45 -12.83
C HIS A 175 10.88 -4.95 -11.48
N LEU A 176 9.57 -5.14 -11.35
CA LEU A 176 8.93 -5.78 -10.20
C LEU A 176 8.25 -7.07 -10.63
N PHE A 177 8.43 -8.13 -9.83
CA PHE A 177 7.85 -9.45 -10.06
C PHE A 177 7.03 -9.90 -8.86
N ALA A 178 5.87 -10.50 -9.09
CA ALA A 178 5.13 -11.20 -8.06
C ALA A 178 5.91 -12.43 -7.60
N ILE A 179 6.05 -12.64 -6.28
CA ILE A 179 6.71 -13.83 -5.72
C ILE A 179 5.72 -14.90 -5.27
N ARG A 180 4.43 -14.60 -5.29
CA ARG A 180 3.31 -15.49 -4.94
C ARG A 180 2.11 -15.22 -5.81
N ASP A 181 1.18 -16.18 -5.84
CA ASP A 181 -0.15 -15.99 -6.43
C ASP A 181 -0.97 -15.06 -5.52
N GLY A 182 -1.77 -14.16 -6.08
CA GLY A 182 -2.62 -13.29 -5.29
C GLY A 182 -3.11 -12.05 -6.01
N TYR A 183 -3.78 -11.17 -5.28
CA TYR A 183 -4.22 -9.87 -5.78
C TYR A 183 -3.10 -8.86 -5.73
N LEU A 184 -2.92 -8.15 -6.85
CA LEU A 184 -2.00 -7.02 -6.93
C LEU A 184 -2.74 -5.73 -6.63
N TYR A 185 -2.22 -4.93 -5.72
CA TYR A 185 -2.70 -3.57 -5.49
C TYR A 185 -1.55 -2.64 -5.13
N GLN A 186 -1.81 -1.35 -5.26
CA GLN A 186 -0.86 -0.30 -4.93
C GLN A 186 -1.21 0.32 -3.58
N GLN A 187 -0.25 0.32 -2.66
CA GLN A 187 -0.35 1.00 -1.37
C GLN A 187 0.69 2.13 -1.33
N GLY A 188 0.23 3.36 -1.52
CA GLY A 188 1.13 4.51 -1.71
C GLY A 188 2.02 4.31 -2.94
N GLU A 189 3.33 4.28 -2.74
CA GLU A 189 4.32 4.04 -3.80
C GLU A 189 4.73 2.57 -3.96
N GLN A 190 4.19 1.67 -3.13
CA GLN A 190 4.54 0.25 -3.15
C GLN A 190 3.51 -0.58 -3.93
N MET A 191 4.02 -1.55 -4.69
CA MET A 191 3.21 -2.61 -5.28
C MET A 191 3.20 -3.82 -4.35
N ILE A 192 2.02 -4.34 -4.05
CA ILE A 192 1.80 -5.43 -3.10
C ILE A 192 0.99 -6.55 -3.76
N VAL A 193 1.41 -7.80 -3.56
CA VAL A 193 0.62 -8.98 -3.90
C VAL A 193 0.17 -9.67 -2.62
N VAL A 194 -1.13 -9.80 -2.44
CA VAL A 194 -1.75 -10.48 -1.30
C VAL A 194 -2.22 -11.85 -1.73
N SER A 195 -1.72 -12.89 -1.10
CA SER A 195 -2.21 -14.26 -1.31
C SER A 195 -3.67 -14.36 -0.87
N LEU A 196 -4.48 -15.04 -1.68
CA LEU A 196 -5.90 -15.22 -1.43
C LEU A 196 -6.23 -16.70 -1.35
N HIS A 197 -6.75 -17.14 -0.22
CA HIS A 197 -7.23 -18.49 0.02
C HIS A 197 -8.77 -18.48 0.03
N CYS A 198 -9.37 -18.99 -1.05
CA CYS A 198 -10.83 -19.00 -1.19
C CYS A 198 -11.38 -20.39 -0.96
N HIS A 199 -12.42 -20.47 -0.16
CA HIS A 199 -13.20 -21.67 0.06
C HIS A 199 -14.65 -21.36 -0.35
N ALA A 200 -15.04 -21.82 -1.54
CA ALA A 200 -16.36 -21.58 -2.12
C ALA A 200 -17.49 -22.37 -1.44
N GLU A 201 -17.13 -23.37 -0.64
CA GLU A 201 -18.08 -24.17 0.14
C GLU A 201 -17.91 -23.89 1.63
N ARG A 202 -18.98 -24.14 2.37
CA ARG A 202 -18.97 -24.06 3.82
C ARG A 202 -18.01 -25.08 4.42
N LEU A 203 -17.10 -24.64 5.26
CA LEU A 203 -16.21 -25.54 6.00
C LEU A 203 -16.97 -26.21 7.15
N CYS A 204 -16.92 -27.54 7.22
CA CYS A 204 -17.55 -28.30 8.28
C CYS A 204 -16.54 -29.22 8.97
N ASN A 205 -16.53 -29.22 10.30
CA ASN A 205 -15.65 -30.07 11.13
C ASN A 205 -14.15 -29.99 10.75
N ALA A 206 -13.70 -28.82 10.33
CA ALA A 206 -12.32 -28.59 9.89
C ALA A 206 -11.44 -28.03 11.02
N ASP A 207 -10.17 -28.43 11.03
CA ASP A 207 -9.12 -27.80 11.86
C ASP A 207 -7.98 -27.39 10.91
N MET A 208 -7.84 -26.10 10.67
CA MET A 208 -6.96 -25.56 9.63
C MET A 208 -6.09 -24.42 10.15
N THR A 209 -4.87 -24.33 9.62
CA THR A 209 -4.00 -23.19 9.82
C THR A 209 -3.49 -22.71 8.48
N ILE A 210 -3.75 -21.45 8.14
CA ILE A 210 -3.29 -20.77 6.93
C ILE A 210 -2.30 -19.70 7.37
N PRO A 211 -1.01 -19.82 7.04
CA PRO A 211 0.05 -19.03 7.69
C PRO A 211 0.09 -17.57 7.26
N GLU A 212 -0.45 -17.23 6.09
CA GLU A 212 -0.41 -15.85 5.57
C GLU A 212 -1.49 -15.59 4.51
N GLY A 213 -1.72 -14.31 4.20
CA GLY A 213 -2.63 -13.86 3.16
C GLY A 213 -4.06 -13.64 3.64
N VAL A 214 -4.98 -13.46 2.71
CA VAL A 214 -6.41 -13.28 2.97
C VAL A 214 -7.14 -14.60 2.83
N VAL A 215 -7.94 -14.95 3.81
CA VAL A 215 -8.79 -16.14 3.79
C VAL A 215 -10.25 -15.71 3.59
N LEU A 216 -10.85 -16.16 2.49
CA LEU A 216 -12.28 -15.94 2.19
C LEU A 216 -13.05 -17.25 2.37
N LEU A 217 -14.11 -17.20 3.17
CA LEU A 217 -15.02 -18.33 3.41
C LEU A 217 -16.46 -17.96 3.06
N GLU A 218 -17.22 -18.90 2.53
CA GLU A 218 -18.69 -18.78 2.46
C GLU A 218 -19.36 -18.99 3.82
N GLY A 219 -18.76 -19.75 4.72
CA GLY A 219 -19.26 -19.99 6.05
C GLY A 219 -18.52 -21.12 6.74
N ALA A 220 -18.84 -21.37 8.01
CA ALA A 220 -18.20 -22.42 8.78
C ALA A 220 -19.12 -23.05 9.82
N GLU A 221 -18.95 -24.34 10.08
CA GLU A 221 -19.65 -25.05 11.12
C GLU A 221 -18.70 -26.00 11.86
N THR A 222 -18.68 -25.88 13.19
CA THR A 222 -17.80 -26.71 14.05
C THR A 222 -16.34 -26.71 13.58
N THR A 223 -15.86 -25.55 13.12
CA THR A 223 -14.56 -25.40 12.47
C THR A 223 -13.61 -24.61 13.38
N LYS A 224 -12.34 -25.05 13.42
CA LYS A 224 -11.24 -24.29 14.02
C LYS A 224 -10.36 -23.78 12.90
N LEU A 225 -10.21 -22.46 12.79
CA LEU A 225 -9.39 -21.84 11.77
C LEU A 225 -8.45 -20.82 12.38
N LYS A 226 -7.16 -20.98 12.08
CA LYS A 226 -6.13 -19.99 12.39
C LYS A 226 -5.65 -19.37 11.08
N SER A 227 -5.77 -18.05 10.96
CA SER A 227 -5.26 -17.26 9.83
C SER A 227 -4.08 -16.41 10.28
N GLY A 228 -2.96 -16.51 9.56
CA GLY A 228 -1.82 -15.61 9.74
C GLY A 228 -2.01 -14.22 9.11
N GLY A 229 -3.11 -13.99 8.38
CA GLY A 229 -3.54 -12.72 7.84
C GLY A 229 -5.01 -12.43 8.13
N LEU A 230 -5.64 -11.67 7.23
CA LEU A 230 -7.05 -11.30 7.32
C LEU A 230 -7.96 -12.51 7.10
N LEU A 231 -9.06 -12.57 7.84
CA LEU A 231 -10.11 -13.56 7.67
C LEU A 231 -11.45 -12.89 7.34
N ALA A 232 -12.03 -13.23 6.19
CA ALA A 232 -13.33 -12.72 5.76
C ALA A 232 -14.32 -13.89 5.55
N ILE A 233 -15.50 -13.81 6.18
CA ILE A 233 -16.53 -14.84 6.14
C ILE A 233 -17.85 -14.22 5.68
N ASP A 234 -18.27 -14.55 4.45
CA ASP A 234 -19.44 -13.94 3.81
C ASP A 234 -20.78 -14.56 4.22
N GLY A 235 -20.78 -15.77 4.70
CA GLY A 235 -22.01 -16.45 5.11
C GLY A 235 -22.16 -16.62 6.60
N LYS A 236 -22.99 -17.61 6.97
CA LYS A 236 -23.25 -17.94 8.37
C LYS A 236 -22.19 -18.88 8.93
N SER A 237 -21.68 -18.56 10.11
CA SER A 237 -20.79 -19.42 10.88
C SER A 237 -21.45 -19.85 12.20
N MET A 238 -21.26 -21.11 12.57
CA MET A 238 -21.85 -21.68 13.78
C MET A 238 -20.85 -22.57 14.53
N TYR A 239 -20.85 -22.50 15.86
CA TYR A 239 -20.06 -23.36 16.75
C TYR A 239 -18.58 -23.44 16.40
N SER A 240 -18.01 -22.35 15.86
CA SER A 240 -16.69 -22.32 15.28
C SER A 240 -15.74 -21.41 16.07
N GLN A 241 -14.44 -21.66 15.92
CA GLN A 241 -13.37 -20.88 16.53
C GLN A 241 -12.50 -20.28 15.44
N PHE A 242 -12.43 -18.96 15.41
CA PHE A 242 -11.65 -18.20 14.45
C PHE A 242 -10.56 -17.43 15.16
N ARG A 243 -9.37 -17.50 14.61
CA ARG A 243 -8.24 -16.70 15.05
C ARG A 243 -7.53 -16.08 13.87
N ALA A 244 -7.39 -14.76 13.83
CA ALA A 244 -6.68 -14.03 12.80
C ALA A 244 -5.56 -13.18 13.42
N GLN A 245 -4.42 -13.10 12.70
CA GLN A 245 -3.32 -12.20 13.08
C GLN A 245 -3.53 -10.78 12.56
N GLU A 246 -4.54 -10.58 11.72
CA GLU A 246 -5.00 -9.30 11.21
C GLU A 246 -6.49 -9.14 11.50
N ASP A 247 -7.21 -8.40 10.65
CA ASP A 247 -8.62 -8.12 10.80
C ASP A 247 -9.50 -9.36 10.55
N VAL A 248 -10.69 -9.34 11.17
CA VAL A 248 -11.76 -10.30 10.88
C VAL A 248 -12.97 -9.55 10.36
N ILE A 249 -13.48 -9.97 9.19
CA ILE A 249 -14.73 -9.49 8.61
C ILE A 249 -15.71 -10.64 8.62
N ILE A 250 -16.83 -10.50 9.30
CA ILE A 250 -17.81 -11.57 9.43
C ILE A 250 -19.21 -11.05 9.20
N ARG A 251 -19.98 -11.77 8.33
CA ARG A 251 -21.35 -11.40 8.05
C ARG A 251 -22.27 -11.84 9.17
N ARG A 252 -22.32 -13.13 9.48
CA ARG A 252 -23.17 -13.72 10.55
C ARG A 252 -22.43 -14.78 11.34
N ALA A 253 -22.50 -14.72 12.65
CA ALA A 253 -21.97 -15.77 13.51
C ALA A 253 -22.91 -16.09 14.68
N GLU A 254 -23.00 -17.37 15.03
CA GLU A 254 -23.76 -17.89 16.17
C GLU A 254 -22.90 -18.86 16.98
N ASN A 255 -22.86 -18.67 18.30
CA ASN A 255 -22.09 -19.51 19.21
C ASN A 255 -20.63 -19.70 18.80
N CYS A 256 -20.00 -18.66 18.28
CA CYS A 256 -18.63 -18.68 17.78
C CYS A 256 -17.67 -17.94 18.73
N GLN A 257 -16.40 -18.36 18.68
CA GLN A 257 -15.30 -17.64 19.31
C GLN A 257 -14.45 -16.97 18.22
N ILE A 258 -14.26 -15.67 18.30
CA ILE A 258 -13.54 -14.86 17.33
C ILE A 258 -12.43 -14.10 18.05
N ILE A 259 -11.18 -14.37 17.69
CA ILE A 259 -10.00 -13.67 18.23
C ILE A 259 -9.25 -13.05 17.05
N ALA A 260 -9.16 -11.73 17.04
CA ALA A 260 -8.43 -10.98 16.03
C ALA A 260 -7.31 -10.17 16.69
N ALA A 261 -6.13 -10.08 16.06
CA ALA A 261 -5.11 -9.14 16.47
C ALA A 261 -5.32 -7.74 15.84
N GLY A 262 -6.09 -7.65 14.76
CA GLY A 262 -6.61 -6.43 14.14
C GLY A 262 -8.04 -6.10 14.58
N ASN A 263 -8.75 -5.34 13.75
CA ASN A 263 -10.15 -4.99 13.99
C ASN A 263 -11.11 -6.15 13.69
N VAL A 264 -12.32 -6.09 14.24
CA VAL A 264 -13.41 -7.00 13.90
C VAL A 264 -14.55 -6.20 13.28
N TYR A 265 -14.98 -6.59 12.09
CA TYR A 265 -16.07 -5.98 11.35
C TYR A 265 -17.25 -6.94 11.24
N VAL A 266 -18.39 -6.54 11.78
CA VAL A 266 -19.64 -7.30 11.80
C VAL A 266 -20.59 -6.72 10.79
N LEU A 267 -20.99 -7.51 9.78
CA LEU A 267 -21.81 -7.00 8.69
C LEU A 267 -23.31 -7.14 8.92
N GLU A 268 -23.77 -8.20 9.60
CA GLU A 268 -25.19 -8.41 9.86
C GLU A 268 -25.50 -8.78 11.31
N SER A 269 -24.87 -9.85 11.84
CA SER A 269 -25.21 -10.26 13.22
C SER A 269 -24.15 -11.09 13.93
N LEU A 270 -24.06 -10.91 15.24
CA LEU A 270 -23.42 -11.81 16.17
C LEU A 270 -24.42 -12.25 17.23
N VAL A 271 -24.59 -13.56 17.41
CA VAL A 271 -25.47 -14.14 18.40
C VAL A 271 -24.69 -15.08 19.31
N ASN A 272 -24.72 -14.83 20.61
CA ASN A 272 -24.02 -15.64 21.61
C ASN A 272 -22.54 -15.88 21.30
N CYS A 273 -21.85 -14.89 20.76
CA CYS A 273 -20.45 -15.00 20.36
C CYS A 273 -19.51 -14.44 21.42
N THR A 274 -18.30 -15.00 21.48
CA THR A 274 -17.18 -14.42 22.22
C THR A 274 -16.24 -13.77 21.22
N VAL A 275 -16.10 -12.44 21.27
CA VAL A 275 -15.23 -11.67 20.38
C VAL A 275 -14.18 -10.94 21.17
N ILE A 276 -12.91 -11.06 20.79
CA ILE A 276 -11.78 -10.47 21.51
C ILE A 276 -10.82 -9.84 20.50
N THR A 277 -10.52 -8.54 20.69
CA THR A 277 -9.51 -7.83 19.90
C THR A 277 -8.80 -6.76 20.74
N PRO A 278 -7.51 -6.48 20.49
CA PRO A 278 -6.82 -5.33 21.06
C PRO A 278 -7.22 -3.99 20.41
N GLN A 279 -7.84 -4.02 19.23
CA GLN A 279 -8.23 -2.83 18.48
C GLN A 279 -9.73 -2.53 18.63
N HIS A 280 -10.43 -2.29 17.54
CA HIS A 280 -11.85 -1.93 17.53
C HIS A 280 -12.76 -3.06 17.05
N ILE A 281 -14.01 -3.04 17.53
CA ILE A 281 -15.11 -3.81 16.94
C ILE A 281 -16.05 -2.81 16.27
N TYR A 282 -16.27 -3.00 14.98
CA TYR A 282 -17.17 -2.19 14.17
C TYR A 282 -18.35 -3.01 13.69
N SER A 283 -19.51 -2.37 13.52
CA SER A 283 -20.57 -2.98 12.76
C SER A 283 -21.15 -2.04 11.70
N THR A 284 -21.68 -2.61 10.63
CA THR A 284 -22.42 -1.87 9.61
C THR A 284 -23.80 -1.45 10.12
N GLU A 285 -24.45 -0.54 9.38
CA GLU A 285 -25.83 -0.16 9.61
C GLU A 285 -26.77 -1.38 9.57
N GLY A 286 -27.71 -1.43 10.49
CA GLY A 286 -28.65 -2.56 10.64
C GLY A 286 -28.08 -3.79 11.31
N ALA A 287 -26.79 -3.85 11.61
CA ALA A 287 -26.20 -5.01 12.27
C ALA A 287 -26.56 -5.09 13.76
N VAL A 288 -26.77 -6.33 14.25
CA VAL A 288 -27.18 -6.60 15.62
C VAL A 288 -26.16 -7.48 16.33
N ILE A 289 -25.74 -7.09 17.53
CA ILE A 289 -24.91 -7.92 18.41
C ILE A 289 -25.70 -8.23 19.67
N GLN A 290 -26.03 -9.51 19.86
CA GLN A 290 -26.85 -9.95 20.98
C GLN A 290 -26.30 -11.22 21.64
N GLY A 291 -26.37 -11.26 22.95
CA GLY A 291 -25.84 -12.36 23.76
C GLY A 291 -24.32 -12.49 23.69
N GLY A 292 -23.76 -13.30 24.58
CA GLY A 292 -22.33 -13.55 24.62
C GLY A 292 -21.49 -12.36 25.14
N ARG A 293 -20.21 -12.34 24.76
CA ARG A 293 -19.24 -11.34 25.26
C ARG A 293 -18.38 -10.77 24.16
N ILE A 294 -18.34 -9.46 24.02
CA ILE A 294 -17.43 -8.76 23.13
C ILE A 294 -16.43 -7.92 23.94
N SER A 295 -15.15 -7.99 23.59
CA SER A 295 -14.08 -7.29 24.26
C SER A 295 -13.14 -6.63 23.27
N ALA A 296 -13.00 -5.30 23.33
CA ALA A 296 -12.10 -4.51 22.54
C ALA A 296 -11.28 -3.58 23.43
N THR A 297 -9.96 -3.48 23.22
CA THR A 297 -9.16 -2.61 24.07
C THR A 297 -9.37 -1.14 23.70
N GLU A 298 -9.39 -0.81 22.40
CA GLU A 298 -9.51 0.58 21.93
C GLU A 298 -10.95 1.07 21.90
N GLY A 299 -11.89 0.24 21.42
CA GLY A 299 -13.29 0.66 21.41
C GLY A 299 -14.25 -0.27 20.67
N VAL A 300 -15.53 0.00 20.88
CA VAL A 300 -16.65 -0.68 20.21
C VAL A 300 -17.53 0.37 19.57
N GLU A 301 -17.72 0.30 18.27
CA GLU A 301 -18.60 1.17 17.50
C GLU A 301 -19.56 0.33 16.67
N VAL A 302 -20.81 0.21 17.14
CA VAL A 302 -21.77 -0.74 16.59
C VAL A 302 -23.12 -0.08 16.35
N TRP A 303 -23.95 -0.69 15.50
CA TRP A 303 -25.29 -0.21 15.20
C TRP A 303 -26.22 -0.48 16.36
N SER A 304 -26.49 -1.74 16.70
CA SER A 304 -27.34 -2.13 17.82
C SER A 304 -26.68 -3.15 18.72
N LEU A 305 -26.89 -3.03 20.04
CA LEU A 305 -26.26 -3.85 21.04
C LEU A 305 -27.27 -4.36 22.09
N GLY A 306 -27.34 -5.68 22.27
CA GLY A 306 -28.33 -6.35 23.07
C GLY A 306 -29.56 -6.77 22.27
N SER A 307 -30.62 -7.19 22.95
CA SER A 307 -31.88 -7.61 22.34
C SER A 307 -33.07 -7.28 23.25
N GLU A 308 -34.27 -7.19 22.65
CA GLU A 308 -35.52 -7.05 23.39
C GLU A 308 -35.85 -8.26 24.28
N SER A 309 -35.36 -9.45 23.89
CA SER A 309 -35.54 -10.67 24.66
C SER A 309 -34.78 -10.70 25.99
N GLY A 310 -33.89 -9.73 26.22
CA GLY A 310 -33.13 -9.58 27.46
C GLY A 310 -32.02 -10.63 27.61
N GLU A 311 -31.52 -11.19 26.53
CA GLU A 311 -30.32 -12.05 26.55
C GLU A 311 -29.14 -11.23 27.06
N THR A 312 -28.42 -11.78 28.05
CA THR A 312 -27.29 -11.11 28.65
C THR A 312 -26.18 -10.90 27.61
N THR A 313 -25.91 -9.64 27.29
CA THR A 313 -24.84 -9.23 26.40
C THR A 313 -23.77 -8.49 27.21
N GLU A 314 -22.54 -8.97 27.20
CA GLU A 314 -21.42 -8.31 27.86
C GLU A 314 -20.55 -7.57 26.84
N VAL A 315 -20.26 -6.31 27.14
CA VAL A 315 -19.36 -5.46 26.34
C VAL A 315 -18.26 -4.92 27.21
N ALA A 316 -17.03 -5.17 26.85
CA ALA A 316 -15.86 -4.71 27.58
C ALA A 316 -14.94 -3.85 26.71
N VAL A 317 -14.53 -2.68 27.23
CA VAL A 317 -13.54 -1.83 26.58
C VAL A 317 -12.45 -1.40 27.58
N GLY A 318 -11.26 -1.10 27.02
CA GLY A 318 -10.12 -0.71 27.84
C GLY A 318 -9.59 -1.82 28.76
N MET A 319 -9.97 -3.08 28.49
CA MET A 319 -9.55 -4.22 29.28
C MET A 319 -8.33 -4.91 28.69
N GLU A 320 -7.44 -5.32 29.58
CA GLU A 320 -6.22 -6.09 29.27
C GLU A 320 -6.51 -7.54 28.84
N HIS A 321 -7.77 -7.91 28.71
CA HIS A 321 -8.20 -9.30 28.59
C HIS A 321 -7.62 -10.03 27.38
N PHE A 322 -7.50 -9.35 26.23
CA PHE A 322 -6.84 -9.90 25.05
C PHE A 322 -5.38 -10.27 25.35
N PHE A 323 -4.65 -9.35 25.95
CA PHE A 323 -3.23 -9.54 26.23
C PHE A 323 -2.99 -10.62 27.29
N GLN A 324 -3.89 -10.72 28.29
CA GLN A 324 -3.85 -11.79 29.28
C GLN A 324 -4.07 -13.17 28.64
N LEU A 325 -5.13 -13.34 27.84
CA LEU A 325 -5.42 -14.58 27.13
C LEU A 325 -4.28 -14.97 26.19
N ARG A 326 -3.75 -14.00 25.45
CA ARG A 326 -2.64 -14.25 24.55
C ARG A 326 -1.37 -14.67 25.31
N ALA A 327 -1.09 -14.03 26.44
CA ALA A 327 0.06 -14.39 27.28
C ALA A 327 -0.07 -15.81 27.84
N GLU A 328 -1.28 -16.26 28.27
CA GLU A 328 -1.54 -17.62 28.71
C GLU A 328 -1.37 -18.66 27.59
N GLU A 329 -1.82 -18.33 26.40
CA GLU A 329 -1.64 -19.21 25.23
C GLU A 329 -0.16 -19.35 24.86
N ILE A 330 0.57 -18.25 24.81
CA ILE A 330 2.01 -18.24 24.55
C ILE A 330 2.73 -19.10 25.62
N GLU A 331 2.34 -19.02 26.88
CA GLU A 331 2.90 -19.82 27.95
C GLU A 331 2.69 -21.32 27.72
N LYS A 332 1.47 -21.73 27.30
CA LYS A 332 1.16 -23.12 26.94
C LYS A 332 1.98 -23.58 25.73
N GLU A 333 2.14 -22.72 24.72
CA GLU A 333 2.93 -23.02 23.52
C GLU A 333 4.42 -23.16 23.87
N ILE A 334 4.96 -22.30 24.73
CA ILE A 334 6.33 -22.44 25.27
C ILE A 334 6.50 -23.79 25.95
N GLN A 335 5.63 -24.16 26.89
CA GLN A 335 5.71 -25.42 27.61
C GLN A 335 5.67 -26.62 26.68
N THR A 336 4.81 -26.60 25.67
CA THR A 336 4.71 -27.67 24.68
C THR A 336 5.98 -27.78 23.84
N THR A 337 6.51 -26.67 23.38
CA THR A 337 7.71 -26.59 22.54
C THR A 337 8.97 -27.00 23.35
N GLU A 338 9.07 -26.59 24.62
CA GLU A 338 10.15 -26.99 25.51
C GLU A 338 10.11 -28.49 25.81
N SER A 339 8.91 -29.07 26.03
CA SER A 339 8.74 -30.51 26.20
C SER A 339 9.20 -31.29 24.95
N ASN A 340 8.85 -30.82 23.76
CA ASN A 340 9.29 -31.42 22.50
C ASN A 340 10.83 -31.28 22.32
N SER A 341 11.38 -30.12 22.62
CA SER A 341 12.84 -29.87 22.58
C SER A 341 13.61 -30.80 23.51
N GLU A 342 13.07 -31.05 24.72
CA GLU A 342 13.68 -32.00 25.66
C GLU A 342 13.63 -33.44 25.12
N ARG A 343 12.54 -33.88 24.50
CA ARG A 343 12.42 -35.17 23.82
C ARG A 343 13.46 -35.33 22.71
N ILE A 344 13.64 -34.30 21.89
CA ILE A 344 14.68 -34.29 20.83
C ILE A 344 16.07 -34.39 21.45
N ARG A 345 16.34 -33.63 22.52
CA ARG A 345 17.63 -33.68 23.23
C ARG A 345 17.92 -35.06 23.82
N GLN A 346 16.89 -35.73 24.36
CA GLN A 346 17.03 -37.11 24.85
C GLN A 346 17.32 -38.06 23.68
N ALA A 347 16.72 -37.86 22.51
CA ALA A 347 17.00 -38.63 21.31
C ALA A 347 18.44 -38.41 20.76
N ILE A 348 19.01 -37.23 20.94
CA ILE A 348 20.39 -36.89 20.52
C ILE A 348 21.44 -37.52 21.41
N LYS A 349 21.20 -37.65 22.72
CA LYS A 349 22.19 -38.18 23.70
C LYS A 349 22.85 -39.52 23.31
N PRO A 350 22.11 -40.57 22.88
CA PRO A 350 22.71 -41.82 22.47
C PRO A 350 23.72 -41.68 21.30
N PHE A 351 23.38 -40.82 20.34
CA PHE A 351 24.27 -40.58 19.18
C PHE A 351 25.55 -39.87 19.61
N GLN A 352 25.48 -38.92 20.54
CA GLN A 352 26.64 -38.23 21.07
C GLN A 352 27.54 -39.17 21.87
N THR A 353 26.95 -40.11 22.63
CA THR A 353 27.71 -41.12 23.39
C THR A 353 28.44 -42.08 22.45
N VAL A 354 27.79 -42.54 21.40
CA VAL A 354 28.43 -43.42 20.39
C VAL A 354 29.50 -42.66 19.60
N ALA A 355 29.24 -41.40 19.24
CA ALA A 355 30.23 -40.57 18.51
C ALA A 355 31.50 -40.32 19.32
N ALA A 356 31.42 -40.30 20.65
CA ALA A 356 32.58 -40.16 21.52
C ALA A 356 33.43 -41.44 21.62
N GLN A 357 32.89 -42.62 21.26
CA GLN A 357 33.52 -43.90 21.39
C GLN A 357 33.90 -44.55 20.05
N SER A 358 33.23 -44.22 18.97
CA SER A 358 33.41 -44.76 17.63
C SER A 358 32.89 -43.84 16.54
N THR A 359 33.31 -44.03 15.29
CA THR A 359 32.79 -43.33 14.13
C THR A 359 31.34 -43.74 13.85
N LEU A 360 30.43 -42.75 13.73
CA LEU A 360 29.04 -42.97 13.32
C LEU A 360 28.98 -43.35 11.84
N THR A 361 28.04 -44.21 11.47
CA THR A 361 27.70 -44.45 10.07
C THR A 361 27.12 -43.18 9.46
N GLU A 362 27.23 -43.01 8.14
CA GLU A 362 26.77 -41.83 7.40
C GLU A 362 25.28 -41.52 7.64
N GLU A 363 24.45 -42.55 7.65
CA GLU A 363 23.00 -42.42 7.95
C GLU A 363 22.75 -41.90 9.37
N ARG A 364 23.50 -42.37 10.36
CA ARG A 364 23.37 -41.94 11.76
C ARG A 364 23.88 -40.50 11.95
N LEU A 365 24.91 -40.12 11.22
CA LEU A 365 25.43 -38.76 11.21
C LEU A 365 24.40 -37.79 10.61
N HIS A 366 23.78 -38.17 9.49
CA HIS A 366 22.73 -37.39 8.86
C HIS A 366 21.50 -37.21 9.79
N LEU A 367 21.08 -38.27 10.46
CA LEU A 367 20.00 -38.20 11.45
C LEU A 367 20.34 -37.29 12.63
N LEU A 368 21.57 -37.37 13.14
CA LEU A 368 22.07 -36.53 14.22
C LEU A 368 22.01 -35.04 13.82
N HIS A 369 22.52 -34.70 12.63
CA HIS A 369 22.47 -33.32 12.12
C HIS A 369 21.03 -32.81 11.98
N ARG A 370 20.11 -33.64 11.49
CA ARG A 370 18.72 -33.30 11.37
C ARG A 370 18.06 -33.02 12.75
N LEU A 371 18.32 -33.88 13.74
CA LEU A 371 17.81 -33.68 15.10
C LEU A 371 18.42 -32.43 15.77
N GLN A 372 19.68 -32.13 15.54
CA GLN A 372 20.33 -30.92 16.05
C GLN A 372 19.77 -29.65 15.39
N ALA A 373 19.50 -29.68 14.08
CA ALA A 373 18.85 -28.57 13.37
C ALA A 373 17.44 -28.33 13.90
N GLU A 374 16.67 -29.38 14.14
CA GLU A 374 15.34 -29.30 14.72
C GLU A 374 15.37 -28.73 16.16
N GLU A 375 16.28 -29.22 17.02
CA GLU A 375 16.46 -28.68 18.38
C GLU A 375 16.79 -27.18 18.34
N HIS A 376 17.67 -26.77 17.41
CA HIS A 376 18.04 -25.37 17.24
C HIS A 376 16.84 -24.53 16.81
N SER A 377 16.06 -24.99 15.83
CA SER A 377 14.83 -24.35 15.37
C SER A 377 13.81 -24.16 16.51
N GLN A 378 13.59 -25.20 17.31
CA GLN A 378 12.70 -25.15 18.48
C GLN A 378 13.17 -24.14 19.52
N LYS A 379 14.48 -24.04 19.79
CA LYS A 379 15.05 -23.03 20.70
C LYS A 379 14.82 -21.60 20.17
N LEU A 380 15.01 -21.35 18.88
CA LEU A 380 14.73 -20.05 18.28
C LEU A 380 13.26 -19.69 18.41
N HIS A 381 12.37 -20.65 18.17
CA HIS A 381 10.93 -20.47 18.31
C HIS A 381 10.53 -20.10 19.76
N VAL A 382 11.03 -20.81 20.76
CA VAL A 382 10.80 -20.49 22.18
C VAL A 382 11.28 -19.09 22.53
N ASN A 383 12.44 -18.66 22.02
CA ASN A 383 12.93 -17.32 22.26
C ASN A 383 12.04 -16.23 21.63
N ALA A 384 11.51 -16.47 20.42
CA ALA A 384 10.55 -15.59 19.77
C ALA A 384 9.26 -15.49 20.59
N LEU A 385 8.69 -16.59 21.05
CA LEU A 385 7.52 -16.65 21.91
C LEU A 385 7.73 -15.92 23.26
N ARG A 386 8.88 -16.07 23.88
CA ARG A 386 9.22 -15.33 25.12
C ARG A 386 9.29 -13.83 24.90
N ASN A 387 9.82 -13.38 23.77
CA ASN A 387 9.83 -11.96 23.41
C ASN A 387 8.40 -11.43 23.16
N GLU A 388 7.58 -12.20 22.39
CA GLU A 388 6.17 -11.87 22.18
C GLU A 388 5.42 -11.75 23.50
N ARG A 389 5.59 -12.69 24.43
CA ARG A 389 4.98 -12.65 25.78
C ARG A 389 5.36 -11.37 26.56
N ARG A 390 6.63 -10.97 26.50
CA ARG A 390 7.08 -9.72 27.16
C ARG A 390 6.39 -8.49 26.55
N GLN A 391 6.25 -8.45 25.24
CA GLN A 391 5.53 -7.36 24.55
C GLN A 391 4.05 -7.33 24.97
N MET A 392 3.38 -8.50 25.01
CA MET A 392 1.98 -8.59 25.45
C MET A 392 1.83 -8.10 26.89
N GLN A 393 2.72 -8.49 27.80
CA GLN A 393 2.70 -8.02 29.20
C GLN A 393 2.97 -6.51 29.32
N PHE A 394 3.74 -5.93 28.42
CA PHE A 394 3.97 -4.49 28.38
C PHE A 394 2.70 -3.76 27.93
N PHE A 395 2.06 -4.21 26.84
CA PHE A 395 0.81 -3.62 26.35
C PHE A 395 -0.34 -3.79 27.35
N ALA A 396 -0.41 -4.92 28.05
CA ALA A 396 -1.39 -5.16 29.08
C ALA A 396 -1.35 -4.14 30.25
N LYS A 397 -0.25 -3.45 30.45
CA LYS A 397 -0.11 -2.43 31.50
C LYS A 397 -0.47 -1.01 31.04
N GLN A 398 -0.72 -0.80 29.75
CA GLN A 398 -1.13 0.51 29.24
C GLN A 398 -2.65 0.65 29.43
N LYS A 399 -3.07 1.60 30.28
CA LYS A 399 -4.50 1.95 30.44
C LYS A 399 -5.02 2.55 29.14
N ALA A 400 -5.79 1.78 28.37
CA ALA A 400 -6.54 2.31 27.25
C ALA A 400 -7.85 2.92 27.75
N SER A 401 -8.16 4.14 27.33
CA SER A 401 -9.47 4.76 27.54
C SER A 401 -10.39 4.32 26.41
N GLY A 402 -10.93 3.10 26.48
CA GLY A 402 -11.88 2.59 25.49
C GLY A 402 -13.19 3.37 25.46
N THR A 403 -13.84 3.43 24.32
CA THR A 403 -15.18 4.02 24.16
C THR A 403 -16.16 3.00 23.57
N ILE A 404 -17.43 3.09 23.97
CA ILE A 404 -18.51 2.31 23.37
C ILE A 404 -19.47 3.30 22.69
N THR A 405 -19.63 3.15 21.39
CA THR A 405 -20.54 3.96 20.57
C THR A 405 -21.62 3.03 20.01
N VAL A 406 -22.88 3.31 20.30
CA VAL A 406 -24.03 2.58 19.75
C VAL A 406 -24.87 3.59 18.96
N ARG A 407 -24.96 3.37 17.64
CA ARG A 407 -25.57 4.35 16.74
C ARG A 407 -27.09 4.33 16.74
N ASP A 408 -27.68 3.15 16.89
CA ASP A 408 -29.13 2.96 16.96
C ASP A 408 -29.57 2.65 18.39
N THR A 409 -29.65 1.39 18.79
CA THR A 409 -30.22 0.98 20.06
C THR A 409 -29.26 0.20 20.94
N LEU A 410 -29.00 0.69 22.13
CA LEU A 410 -28.41 -0.02 23.24
C LEU A 410 -29.53 -0.53 24.13
N TYR A 411 -29.80 -1.85 24.07
CA TYR A 411 -30.91 -2.46 24.80
C TYR A 411 -30.66 -2.55 26.31
N SER A 412 -31.75 -2.63 27.08
CA SER A 412 -31.68 -2.97 28.50
C SER A 412 -31.13 -4.40 28.70
N GLY A 413 -30.46 -4.64 29.81
CA GLY A 413 -29.86 -5.94 30.09
C GLY A 413 -28.43 -6.09 29.62
N VAL A 414 -27.86 -5.12 28.90
CA VAL A 414 -26.45 -5.10 28.52
C VAL A 414 -25.59 -4.75 29.72
N LEU A 415 -24.54 -5.57 29.94
CA LEU A 415 -23.51 -5.34 30.95
C LEU A 415 -22.30 -4.70 30.28
N VAL A 416 -21.96 -3.48 30.70
CA VAL A 416 -20.87 -2.68 30.12
C VAL A 416 -19.70 -2.64 31.10
N HIS A 417 -18.49 -2.95 30.62
CA HIS A 417 -17.24 -2.89 31.38
C HIS A 417 -16.30 -1.84 30.82
N PHE A 418 -15.77 -1.00 31.69
CA PHE A 418 -14.67 -0.07 31.40
C PHE A 418 -13.49 -0.40 32.34
N GLY A 419 -12.51 -1.14 31.80
CA GLY A 419 -11.45 -1.70 32.63
C GLY A 419 -12.03 -2.63 33.71
N GLU A 420 -11.75 -2.34 34.98
CA GLU A 420 -12.25 -3.11 36.16
C GLU A 420 -13.68 -2.73 36.60
N THR A 421 -14.22 -1.63 36.08
CA THR A 421 -15.53 -1.14 36.47
C THR A 421 -16.61 -1.67 35.54
N HIS A 422 -17.78 -1.97 36.06
CA HIS A 422 -18.91 -2.47 35.29
C HIS A 422 -20.21 -1.75 35.68
N SER A 423 -21.11 -1.69 34.70
CA SER A 423 -22.42 -1.09 34.89
C SER A 423 -23.46 -1.80 34.04
N PHE A 424 -24.69 -1.85 34.53
CA PHE A 424 -25.82 -2.49 33.86
C PHE A 424 -26.74 -1.46 33.22
N ILE A 425 -27.11 -1.64 31.98
CA ILE A 425 -28.01 -0.75 31.28
C ILE A 425 -29.45 -1.10 31.65
N ALA A 426 -30.06 -0.25 32.47
CA ALA A 426 -31.38 -0.48 33.02
C ALA A 426 -32.53 -0.16 32.06
N LYS A 427 -32.33 0.78 31.13
CA LYS A 427 -33.31 1.22 30.14
C LYS A 427 -32.67 1.32 28.77
N PRO A 428 -33.40 1.05 27.68
CA PRO A 428 -32.84 1.25 26.34
C PRO A 428 -32.39 2.70 26.13
N LEU A 429 -31.25 2.86 25.43
CA LEU A 429 -30.69 4.16 25.06
C LEU A 429 -30.51 4.17 23.51
N HIS A 430 -30.70 5.33 22.91
CA HIS A 430 -30.58 5.48 21.46
C HIS A 430 -29.52 6.50 21.11
N GLY A 431 -28.68 6.19 20.11
CA GLY A 431 -27.66 7.09 19.61
C GLY A 431 -26.70 7.56 20.72
N VAL A 432 -26.00 6.64 21.37
CA VAL A 432 -25.21 6.96 22.57
C VAL A 432 -23.74 6.62 22.41
N LYS A 433 -22.93 7.45 23.06
CA LYS A 433 -21.52 7.20 23.27
C LYS A 433 -21.20 7.16 24.75
N LEU A 434 -20.66 6.04 25.21
CA LEU A 434 -20.28 5.79 26.58
C LEU A 434 -18.75 5.90 26.72
N ARG A 435 -18.30 6.61 27.77
CA ARG A 435 -16.86 6.76 28.08
C ARG A 435 -16.63 6.50 29.56
N SER A 436 -15.47 5.95 29.91
CA SER A 436 -15.05 5.79 31.30
C SER A 436 -14.78 7.15 31.98
N GLU A 437 -15.26 7.31 33.20
CA GLU A 437 -14.88 8.41 34.06
C GLU A 437 -13.87 7.98 35.15
N PRO A 438 -13.07 8.92 35.71
CA PRO A 438 -12.00 8.61 36.68
C PRO A 438 -12.47 7.93 37.98
N HIS A 439 -13.78 7.94 38.30
CA HIS A 439 -14.34 7.42 39.54
C HIS A 439 -15.24 6.18 39.38
N GLY A 440 -15.10 5.47 38.24
CA GLY A 440 -15.81 4.20 38.02
C GLY A 440 -17.25 4.33 37.50
N ALA A 441 -17.72 5.54 37.25
CA ALA A 441 -18.95 5.81 36.49
C ALA A 441 -18.63 5.89 34.98
N TYR A 442 -19.64 5.82 34.16
CA TYR A 442 -19.51 6.13 32.72
C TYR A 442 -20.30 7.39 32.39
N HIS A 443 -19.74 8.20 31.52
CA HIS A 443 -20.44 9.36 30.96
C HIS A 443 -21.19 8.94 29.70
N THR A 444 -22.46 9.35 29.60
CA THR A 444 -23.30 9.10 28.42
C THR A 444 -23.42 10.38 27.63
N GLU A 445 -22.92 10.38 26.42
CA GLU A 445 -23.06 11.47 25.45
C GLU A 445 -24.04 11.00 24.36
N LEU A 446 -25.08 11.80 24.09
CA LEU A 446 -25.98 11.54 22.98
C LEU A 446 -25.28 11.91 21.67
N LEU A 447 -25.35 11.02 20.70
CA LEU A 447 -24.85 11.32 19.36
C LEU A 447 -25.78 12.35 18.70
N ALA A 448 -25.23 13.36 18.07
CA ALA A 448 -26.02 14.30 17.25
C ALA A 448 -26.64 13.51 16.09
N ALA A 449 -27.95 13.72 15.85
CA ALA A 449 -28.71 13.08 14.80
C ALA A 449 -28.21 13.45 13.41
#